data_07a919d45f90682843bdf5b481b0a2d5
#
_entry.id   07a919d45f90682843bdf5b481b0a2d5
#
_cell.length_a   1.000
_cell.length_b   1.000
_cell.length_c   1.000
_cell.angle_alpha   90.00
_cell.angle_beta   90.00
_cell.angle_gamma   90.00
#
_symmetry.space_group_name_H-M   'P 1'
#
loop_
_entity.id
_entity.type
_entity.pdbx_description
1 polymer ?
#
loop_
_entity_poly.entity_id
_entity_poly.type
_entity_poly.pdbx_seq_one_letter_code
_entity_poly.pdbx_strand_id
1 'polypeptide(L)'
;MRQTTQITIEHSVVTSDRSYEQVIEALEAQLGLRADWENSARALITPNASWEQAVQIVERQLGTSGFTILSKIEPGALLRLSGKPTRATQYAIGNPLLAIQMIEHAPEAALYAPLRLVVYENRAGKAVVAYERFTSQLAQYPNPEIAPVAQLVEQKLEELVAKASGGGQESHSDIGGTDDDIQGEDTRRKERQ
;
A
#
# COMPACT_ATOMS: atom_id res chain seq x y z
N MET A 1 29.46 -7.37 -8.45
CA MET A 1 29.62 -7.05 -7.01
C MET A 1 28.23 -6.88 -6.41
N ARG A 2 27.94 -7.47 -5.24
CA ARG A 2 26.65 -7.32 -4.55
C ARG A 2 26.81 -6.28 -3.44
N GLN A 3 25.90 -5.29 -3.41
CA GLN A 3 25.80 -4.32 -2.33
C GLN A 3 24.46 -4.50 -1.62
N THR A 4 24.42 -4.42 -0.30
CA THR A 4 23.21 -4.53 0.51
C THR A 4 23.17 -3.34 1.47
N THR A 5 22.04 -2.64 1.51
CA THR A 5 21.79 -1.49 2.39
C THR A 5 20.61 -1.82 3.30
N GLN A 6 20.70 -1.46 4.57
CA GLN A 6 19.58 -1.52 5.51
C GLN A 6 18.83 -0.20 5.47
N ILE A 7 17.50 -0.28 5.43
CA ILE A 7 16.61 0.88 5.48
C ILE A 7 15.58 0.68 6.60
N THR A 8 15.14 1.78 7.20
CA THR A 8 14.04 1.78 8.16
C THR A 8 12.77 2.21 7.44
N ILE A 9 11.70 1.42 7.56
CA ILE A 9 10.39 1.71 6.96
C ILE A 9 9.38 1.92 8.09
N GLU A 10 8.62 3.01 7.99
CA GLU A 10 7.52 3.30 8.89
C GLU A 10 6.24 2.61 8.38
N HIS A 11 5.57 1.87 9.28
CA HIS A 11 4.34 1.16 8.99
C HIS A 11 3.15 1.88 9.63
N SER A 12 2.15 2.23 8.83
CA SER A 12 0.92 2.92 9.27
C SER A 12 -0.27 1.97 9.27
N VAL A 13 -1.06 2.02 10.33
CA VAL A 13 -2.27 1.22 10.53
C VAL A 13 -3.41 2.13 10.96
N VAL A 14 -4.46 2.22 10.16
CA VAL A 14 -5.65 3.05 10.43
C VAL A 14 -6.85 2.13 10.65
N THR A 15 -7.39 2.12 11.87
CA THR A 15 -8.62 1.39 12.20
C THR A 15 -9.84 2.26 11.92
N SER A 16 -10.83 1.73 11.23
CA SER A 16 -12.06 2.41 10.86
C SER A 16 -13.25 1.93 11.70
N ASP A 17 -14.20 2.83 11.94
CA ASP A 17 -15.52 2.48 12.47
C ASP A 17 -16.51 2.06 11.37
N ARG A 18 -16.16 2.23 10.10
CA ARG A 18 -16.90 1.72 8.95
C ARG A 18 -16.71 0.22 8.81
N SER A 19 -17.68 -0.45 8.16
CA SER A 19 -17.50 -1.85 7.79
C SER A 19 -16.40 -2.02 6.73
N TYR A 20 -15.91 -3.24 6.58
CA TYR A 20 -14.92 -3.57 5.54
C TYR A 20 -15.40 -3.16 4.13
N GLU A 21 -16.67 -3.44 3.81
CA GLU A 21 -17.28 -3.08 2.52
C GLU A 21 -17.34 -1.58 2.32
N GLN A 22 -17.73 -0.83 3.36
CA GLN A 22 -17.80 0.62 3.30
C GLN A 22 -16.42 1.27 3.09
N VAL A 23 -15.38 0.72 3.72
CA VAL A 23 -13.99 1.19 3.49
C VAL A 23 -13.55 0.89 2.06
N ILE A 24 -13.80 -0.31 1.55
CA ILE A 24 -13.50 -0.70 0.16
C ILE A 24 -14.21 0.24 -0.83
N GLU A 25 -15.51 0.43 -0.67
CA GLU A 25 -16.32 1.30 -1.53
C GLU A 25 -15.81 2.76 -1.49
N ALA A 26 -15.57 3.29 -0.30
CA ALA A 26 -15.07 4.66 -0.12
C ALA A 26 -13.64 4.85 -0.65
N LEU A 27 -12.80 3.81 -0.60
CA LEU A 27 -11.46 3.82 -1.18
C LEU A 27 -11.55 3.83 -2.71
N GLU A 28 -12.30 2.88 -3.29
CA GLU A 28 -12.43 2.71 -4.74
C GLU A 28 -13.12 3.90 -5.41
N ALA A 29 -14.08 4.55 -4.74
CA ALA A 29 -14.75 5.76 -5.25
C ALA A 29 -13.80 6.95 -5.49
N GLN A 30 -12.61 6.94 -4.89
CA GLN A 30 -11.60 7.99 -5.03
C GLN A 30 -10.48 7.63 -6.02
N LEU A 31 -10.45 6.41 -6.50
CA LEU A 31 -9.40 5.88 -7.37
C LEU A 31 -9.85 5.78 -8.83
N GLY A 32 -8.94 5.97 -9.76
CA GLY A 32 -9.18 5.64 -11.16
C GLY A 32 -9.29 4.13 -11.36
N LEU A 33 -10.07 3.70 -12.36
CA LEU A 33 -10.38 2.30 -12.59
C LEU A 33 -9.23 1.56 -13.27
N ARG A 34 -8.94 0.34 -12.80
CA ARG A 34 -7.91 -0.53 -13.36
C ARG A 34 -8.14 -0.85 -14.85
N ALA A 35 -9.40 -1.11 -15.25
CA ALA A 35 -9.73 -1.47 -16.63
C ALA A 35 -9.35 -0.37 -17.62
N ASP A 36 -9.55 0.89 -17.23
CA ASP A 36 -9.21 2.04 -18.05
C ASP A 36 -7.69 2.19 -18.17
N TRP A 37 -6.95 1.94 -17.09
CA TRP A 37 -5.50 1.95 -17.10
C TRP A 37 -4.91 0.90 -18.05
N GLU A 38 -5.35 -0.35 -17.98
CA GLU A 38 -4.86 -1.45 -18.83
C GLU A 38 -5.04 -1.14 -20.32
N ASN A 39 -6.15 -0.53 -20.70
CA ASN A 39 -6.42 -0.13 -22.07
C ASN A 39 -5.52 1.03 -22.51
N SER A 40 -5.31 2.01 -21.64
CA SER A 40 -4.54 3.22 -21.94
C SER A 40 -3.03 2.96 -21.95
N ALA A 41 -2.52 2.10 -21.06
CA ALA A 41 -1.11 1.73 -21.03
C ALA A 41 -0.61 1.17 -22.35
N ARG A 42 -1.46 0.44 -23.11
CA ARG A 42 -1.12 -0.06 -24.43
C ARG A 42 -0.91 1.07 -25.44
N ALA A 43 -1.67 2.16 -25.34
CA ALA A 43 -1.53 3.32 -26.21
C ALA A 43 -0.24 4.11 -25.93
N LEU A 44 0.29 4.06 -24.70
CA LEU A 44 1.52 4.74 -24.28
C LEU A 44 2.80 4.07 -24.84
N ILE A 45 2.72 2.79 -25.22
CA ILE A 45 3.87 1.99 -25.68
C ILE A 45 4.01 2.06 -27.22
N THR A 46 3.20 2.87 -27.90
CA THR A 46 3.29 2.99 -29.36
C THR A 46 4.46 3.89 -29.78
N PRO A 47 5.15 3.57 -30.90
CA PRO A 47 6.32 4.34 -31.35
C PRO A 47 6.08 5.82 -31.65
N ASN A 48 4.83 6.23 -31.78
CA ASN A 48 4.41 7.60 -32.18
C ASN A 48 3.71 8.37 -31.05
N ALA A 49 3.66 7.86 -29.81
CA ALA A 49 3.06 8.57 -28.69
C ALA A 49 3.92 9.77 -28.30
N SER A 50 3.35 10.99 -28.28
CA SER A 50 4.04 12.16 -27.74
C SER A 50 3.92 12.20 -26.20
N TRP A 51 4.81 12.94 -25.56
CA TRP A 51 4.75 13.16 -24.11
C TRP A 51 3.42 13.81 -23.69
N GLU A 52 2.96 14.82 -24.43
CA GLU A 52 1.70 15.51 -24.16
C GLU A 52 0.50 14.58 -24.24
N GLN A 53 0.49 13.66 -25.21
CA GLN A 53 -0.54 12.62 -25.31
C GLN A 53 -0.48 11.67 -24.13
N ALA A 54 0.73 11.27 -23.70
CA ALA A 54 0.92 10.41 -22.54
C ALA A 54 0.38 11.06 -21.26
N VAL A 55 0.70 12.34 -21.02
CA VAL A 55 0.19 13.11 -19.88
C VAL A 55 -1.33 13.13 -19.88
N GLN A 56 -1.96 13.50 -21.00
CA GLN A 56 -3.43 13.55 -21.12
C GLN A 56 -4.10 12.19 -20.88
N ILE A 57 -3.50 11.11 -21.37
CA ILE A 57 -4.01 9.75 -21.15
C ILE A 57 -3.95 9.41 -19.66
N VAL A 58 -2.82 9.65 -19.01
CA VAL A 58 -2.66 9.33 -17.58
C VAL A 58 -3.61 10.17 -16.73
N GLU A 59 -3.69 11.49 -16.95
CA GLU A 59 -4.57 12.38 -16.18
C GLU A 59 -6.02 11.95 -16.21
N ARG A 60 -6.53 11.47 -17.36
CA ARG A 60 -7.90 10.95 -17.50
C ARG A 60 -8.15 9.67 -16.72
N GLN A 61 -7.10 8.93 -16.34
CA GLN A 61 -7.18 7.68 -15.60
C GLN A 61 -7.10 7.87 -14.09
N LEU A 62 -6.74 9.07 -13.62
CA LEU A 62 -6.64 9.35 -12.21
C LEU A 62 -8.02 9.56 -11.59
N GLY A 63 -8.24 8.96 -10.43
CA GLY A 63 -9.39 9.28 -9.58
C GLY A 63 -9.21 10.62 -8.87
N THR A 64 -10.19 10.99 -8.04
CA THR A 64 -10.19 12.25 -7.28
C THR A 64 -9.04 12.37 -6.28
N SER A 65 -8.46 11.23 -5.83
CA SER A 65 -7.23 11.18 -5.03
C SER A 65 -5.96 11.52 -5.80
N GLY A 66 -6.02 11.51 -7.14
CA GLY A 66 -4.85 11.61 -8.01
C GLY A 66 -4.12 10.27 -8.19
N PHE A 67 -4.74 9.14 -7.81
CA PHE A 67 -4.23 7.80 -8.06
C PHE A 67 -5.19 6.97 -8.91
N THR A 68 -4.64 5.91 -9.53
CA THR A 68 -5.40 4.86 -10.22
C THR A 68 -5.06 3.49 -9.65
N ILE A 69 -5.99 2.54 -9.75
CA ILE A 69 -5.76 1.13 -9.37
C ILE A 69 -4.96 0.46 -10.48
N LEU A 70 -3.76 -0.01 -10.15
CA LEU A 70 -2.90 -0.79 -11.05
C LEU A 70 -3.08 -2.29 -10.84
N SER A 71 -3.35 -2.70 -9.59
CA SER A 71 -3.66 -4.10 -9.25
C SER A 71 -4.56 -4.17 -8.02
N LYS A 72 -5.46 -5.16 -8.02
CA LYS A 72 -6.30 -5.54 -6.88
C LYS A 72 -6.21 -7.05 -6.71
N ILE A 73 -5.84 -7.51 -5.51
CA ILE A 73 -5.68 -8.92 -5.15
C ILE A 73 -6.48 -9.18 -3.88
N GLU A 74 -7.17 -10.31 -3.82
CA GLU A 74 -7.99 -10.72 -2.68
C GLU A 74 -7.40 -11.97 -1.99
N PRO A 75 -6.33 -11.86 -1.20
CA PRO A 75 -5.74 -13.00 -0.49
C PRO A 75 -6.71 -13.64 0.50
N GLY A 76 -7.68 -12.87 1.02
CA GLY A 76 -8.76 -13.38 1.85
C GLY A 76 -9.62 -14.44 1.16
N ALA A 77 -9.72 -14.45 -0.18
CA ALA A 77 -10.45 -15.46 -0.92
C ALA A 77 -9.85 -16.87 -0.73
N LEU A 78 -8.51 -16.99 -0.81
CA LEU A 78 -7.82 -18.25 -0.57
C LEU A 78 -7.90 -18.69 0.89
N LEU A 79 -7.84 -17.75 1.84
CA LEU A 79 -7.99 -18.05 3.26
C LEU A 79 -9.38 -18.62 3.58
N ARG A 80 -10.43 -18.12 2.94
CA ARG A 80 -11.79 -18.70 3.09
C ARG A 80 -11.83 -20.15 2.63
N LEU A 81 -11.16 -20.50 1.53
CA LEU A 81 -11.08 -21.89 1.04
C LEU A 81 -10.35 -22.82 2.01
N SER A 82 -9.41 -22.29 2.80
CA SER A 82 -8.72 -23.04 3.86
C SER A 82 -9.48 -23.12 5.19
N GLY A 83 -10.74 -22.65 5.23
CA GLY A 83 -11.58 -22.63 6.44
C GLY A 83 -11.25 -21.50 7.41
N LYS A 84 -10.43 -20.52 7.01
CA LYS A 84 -10.09 -19.32 7.80
C LYS A 84 -10.81 -18.11 7.22
N PRO A 85 -11.95 -17.69 7.80
CA PRO A 85 -12.72 -16.55 7.28
C PRO A 85 -11.97 -15.24 7.57
N THR A 86 -11.09 -14.85 6.68
CA THR A 86 -10.38 -13.59 6.75
C THR A 86 -10.75 -12.75 5.54
N ARG A 87 -11.16 -11.52 5.76
CA ARG A 87 -11.36 -10.54 4.69
C ARG A 87 -10.09 -9.74 4.54
N ALA A 88 -9.54 -9.72 3.35
CA ALA A 88 -8.38 -8.93 3.01
C ALA A 88 -8.35 -8.64 1.51
N THR A 89 -8.13 -7.38 1.16
CA THR A 89 -7.89 -6.93 -0.22
C THR A 89 -6.64 -6.08 -0.24
N GLN A 90 -5.71 -6.43 -1.10
CA GLN A 90 -4.50 -5.67 -1.36
C GLN A 90 -4.68 -4.86 -2.64
N TYR A 91 -4.28 -3.60 -2.58
CA TYR A 91 -4.22 -2.69 -3.71
C TYR A 91 -2.78 -2.30 -4.03
N ALA A 92 -2.47 -2.24 -5.32
CA ALA A 92 -1.36 -1.47 -5.85
C ALA A 92 -1.96 -0.27 -6.58
N ILE A 93 -1.68 0.94 -6.07
CA ILE A 93 -2.20 2.20 -6.61
C ILE A 93 -1.04 3.11 -7.00
N GLY A 94 -1.26 4.02 -7.94
CA GLY A 94 -0.19 4.93 -8.33
C GLY A 94 -0.64 6.06 -9.23
N ASN A 95 0.31 6.98 -9.41
CA ASN A 95 0.26 8.03 -10.40
C ASN A 95 1.56 7.97 -11.21
N PRO A 96 1.52 7.50 -12.48
CA PRO A 96 2.71 7.36 -13.31
C PRO A 96 3.47 8.67 -13.51
N LEU A 97 2.77 9.83 -13.56
CA LEU A 97 3.41 11.14 -13.74
C LEU A 97 4.22 11.58 -12.52
N LEU A 98 3.79 11.20 -11.31
CA LEU A 98 4.57 11.42 -10.08
C LEU A 98 5.71 10.40 -9.97
N ALA A 99 5.47 9.14 -10.36
CA ALA A 99 6.50 8.11 -10.31
C ALA A 99 7.71 8.45 -11.21
N ILE A 100 7.48 8.95 -12.42
CA ILE A 100 8.55 9.31 -13.36
C ILE A 100 9.46 10.40 -12.76
N GLN A 101 8.91 11.41 -12.06
CA GLN A 101 9.69 12.48 -11.44
C GLN A 101 10.72 11.97 -10.41
N MET A 102 10.50 10.80 -9.83
CA MET A 102 11.45 10.18 -8.91
C MET A 102 12.39 9.21 -9.65
N ILE A 103 11.84 8.42 -10.59
CA ILE A 103 12.55 7.38 -11.32
C ILE A 103 13.64 7.98 -12.23
N GLU A 104 13.43 9.18 -12.79
CA GLU A 104 14.44 9.87 -13.60
C GLU A 104 15.71 10.23 -12.81
N HIS A 105 15.58 10.43 -11.49
CA HIS A 105 16.70 10.75 -10.60
C HIS A 105 17.30 9.51 -9.91
N ALA A 106 16.49 8.48 -9.67
CA ALA A 106 16.90 7.20 -9.10
C ALA A 106 16.02 6.08 -9.69
N PRO A 107 16.48 5.36 -10.72
CA PRO A 107 15.71 4.29 -11.36
C PRO A 107 15.23 3.22 -10.38
N GLU A 108 15.99 2.98 -9.30
CA GLU A 108 15.65 2.02 -8.24
C GLU A 108 14.42 2.45 -7.43
N ALA A 109 14.02 3.74 -7.45
CA ALA A 109 12.78 4.20 -6.83
C ALA A 109 11.55 3.49 -7.41
N ALA A 110 11.64 2.95 -8.62
CA ALA A 110 10.61 2.11 -9.22
C ALA A 110 10.26 0.86 -8.39
N LEU A 111 11.13 0.40 -7.47
CA LEU A 111 10.81 -0.67 -6.51
C LEU A 111 9.64 -0.32 -5.58
N TYR A 112 9.41 0.97 -5.35
CA TYR A 112 8.40 1.50 -4.42
C TYR A 112 7.18 2.09 -5.13
N ALA A 113 7.16 2.08 -6.44
CA ALA A 113 6.03 2.47 -7.28
C ALA A 113 5.57 1.26 -8.13
N PRO A 114 4.33 0.80 -7.98
CA PRO A 114 3.19 1.42 -7.29
C PRO A 114 3.22 1.29 -5.76
N LEU A 115 2.50 2.21 -5.08
CA LEU A 115 2.22 2.13 -3.65
C LEU A 115 1.38 0.89 -3.35
N ARG A 116 1.63 0.25 -2.22
CA ARG A 116 0.84 -0.90 -1.75
C ARG A 116 0.12 -0.56 -0.46
N LEU A 117 -1.16 -0.91 -0.39
CA LEU A 117 -1.95 -0.87 0.82
C LEU A 117 -2.83 -2.13 0.92
N VAL A 118 -3.19 -2.50 2.12
CA VAL A 118 -4.11 -3.60 2.39
C VAL A 118 -5.28 -3.10 3.24
N VAL A 119 -6.49 -3.44 2.82
CA VAL A 119 -7.70 -3.33 3.64
C VAL A 119 -8.02 -4.71 4.16
N TYR A 120 -8.19 -4.86 5.47
CA TYR A 120 -8.53 -6.14 6.07
C TYR A 120 -9.46 -5.98 7.27
N GLU A 121 -10.16 -7.06 7.64
CA GLU A 121 -10.95 -7.13 8.86
C GLU A 121 -10.09 -7.76 9.97
N ASN A 122 -9.93 -7.06 11.10
CA ASN A 122 -9.19 -7.58 12.25
C ASN A 122 -10.05 -8.56 13.08
N ARG A 123 -9.44 -9.17 14.12
CA ARG A 123 -10.13 -10.14 15.00
C ARG A 123 -11.33 -9.57 15.75
N ALA A 124 -11.41 -8.24 15.91
CA ALA A 124 -12.53 -7.55 16.54
C ALA A 124 -13.63 -7.18 15.53
N GLY A 125 -13.53 -7.60 14.26
CA GLY A 125 -14.49 -7.28 13.20
C GLY A 125 -14.40 -5.84 12.69
N LYS A 126 -13.32 -5.12 13.01
CA LYS A 126 -13.10 -3.75 12.52
C LYS A 126 -12.33 -3.77 11.20
N ALA A 127 -12.72 -2.89 10.29
CA ALA A 127 -11.94 -2.64 9.09
C ALA A 127 -10.66 -1.87 9.42
N VAL A 128 -9.57 -2.29 8.81
CA VAL A 128 -8.23 -1.71 9.01
C VAL A 128 -7.60 -1.48 7.65
N VAL A 129 -6.99 -0.30 7.47
CA VAL A 129 -6.13 0.01 6.32
C VAL A 129 -4.70 0.07 6.80
N ALA A 130 -3.82 -0.73 6.21
CA ALA A 130 -2.39 -0.72 6.52
C ALA A 130 -1.57 -0.43 5.27
N TYR A 131 -0.52 0.38 5.42
CA TYR A 131 0.41 0.75 4.37
C TYR A 131 1.75 1.18 4.97
N GLU A 132 2.77 1.25 4.13
CA GLU A 132 4.08 1.76 4.51
C GLU A 132 4.20 3.22 4.09
N ARG A 133 4.75 4.07 4.95
CA ARG A 133 4.98 5.48 4.66
C ARG A 133 5.96 5.64 3.52
N PHE A 134 5.52 6.30 2.46
CA PHE A 134 6.26 6.38 1.22
C PHE A 134 7.56 7.19 1.37
N THR A 135 7.55 8.24 2.17
CA THR A 135 8.74 9.03 2.48
C THR A 135 9.83 8.21 3.17
N SER A 136 9.45 7.27 4.05
CA SER A 136 10.42 6.39 4.71
C SER A 136 11.09 5.41 3.74
N GLN A 137 10.34 4.93 2.73
CA GLN A 137 10.87 4.07 1.69
C GLN A 137 11.86 4.80 0.79
N LEU A 138 11.58 6.08 0.46
CA LEU A 138 12.40 6.90 -0.43
C LEU A 138 13.55 7.61 0.28
N ALA A 139 13.60 7.62 1.61
CA ALA A 139 14.66 8.27 2.40
C ALA A 139 16.07 7.74 2.09
N GLN A 140 16.19 6.54 1.53
CA GLN A 140 17.46 5.97 1.10
C GLN A 140 18.06 6.65 -0.15
N TYR A 141 17.27 7.44 -0.87
CA TYR A 141 17.71 8.19 -2.05
C TYR A 141 17.86 9.68 -1.70
N PRO A 142 19.04 10.12 -1.26
CA PRO A 142 19.28 11.49 -0.80
C PRO A 142 19.39 12.46 -1.99
N ASN A 143 18.29 12.64 -2.71
CA ASN A 143 18.18 13.53 -3.84
C ASN A 143 17.13 14.61 -3.54
N PRO A 144 17.46 15.93 -3.66
CA PRO A 144 16.54 17.02 -3.36
C PRO A 144 15.30 17.04 -4.27
N GLU A 145 15.35 16.45 -5.45
CA GLU A 145 14.20 16.36 -6.37
C GLU A 145 13.24 15.23 -5.99
N ILE A 146 13.70 14.17 -5.31
CA ILE A 146 12.85 13.04 -4.91
C ILE A 146 12.01 13.36 -3.67
N ALA A 147 12.60 13.99 -2.66
CA ALA A 147 11.95 14.19 -1.38
C ALA A 147 10.62 14.97 -1.45
N PRO A 148 10.51 16.09 -2.21
CA PRO A 148 9.24 16.81 -2.35
C PRO A 148 8.15 15.99 -3.02
N VAL A 149 8.50 15.18 -4.02
CA VAL A 149 7.55 14.31 -4.73
C VAL A 149 7.08 13.19 -3.80
N ALA A 150 7.99 12.59 -3.03
CA ALA A 150 7.64 11.57 -2.04
C ALA A 150 6.68 12.11 -0.97
N GLN A 151 6.92 13.34 -0.48
CA GLN A 151 6.02 14.01 0.47
C GLN A 151 4.63 14.27 -0.13
N LEU A 152 4.56 14.75 -1.37
CA LEU A 152 3.29 14.96 -2.06
C LEU A 152 2.51 13.66 -2.23
N VAL A 153 3.20 12.57 -2.62
CA VAL A 153 2.59 11.25 -2.77
C VAL A 153 2.07 10.73 -1.43
N GLU A 154 2.86 10.88 -0.35
CA GLU A 154 2.46 10.47 1.00
C GLU A 154 1.23 11.25 1.48
N GLN A 155 1.24 12.58 1.36
CA GLN A 155 0.08 13.41 1.72
C GLN A 155 -1.19 12.95 1.01
N LYS A 156 -1.12 12.69 -0.31
CA LYS A 156 -2.26 12.20 -1.08
C LYS A 156 -2.74 10.82 -0.61
N LEU A 157 -1.81 9.94 -0.22
CA LEU A 157 -2.14 8.62 0.32
C LEU A 157 -2.84 8.75 1.67
N GLU A 158 -2.33 9.58 2.57
CA GLU A 158 -2.92 9.85 3.88
C GLU A 158 -4.35 10.43 3.75
N GLU A 159 -4.55 11.40 2.85
CA GLU A 159 -5.88 11.98 2.56
C GLU A 159 -6.86 10.91 2.01
N LEU A 160 -6.40 10.06 1.10
CA LEU A 160 -7.18 8.95 0.54
C LEU A 160 -7.63 8.00 1.65
N VAL A 161 -6.69 7.56 2.49
CA VAL A 161 -6.95 6.63 3.59
C VAL A 161 -7.87 7.26 4.64
N ALA A 162 -7.63 8.51 5.04
CA ALA A 162 -8.46 9.22 6.00
C ALA A 162 -9.92 9.32 5.53
N LYS A 163 -10.16 9.70 4.27
CA LYS A 163 -11.51 9.76 3.68
C LYS A 163 -12.16 8.39 3.60
N ALA A 164 -11.41 7.36 3.21
CA ALA A 164 -11.92 5.99 3.12
C ALA A 164 -12.28 5.43 4.50
N SER A 165 -11.47 5.71 5.51
CA SER A 165 -11.68 5.24 6.90
C SER A 165 -12.72 6.05 7.69
N GLY A 166 -13.24 7.13 7.14
CA GLY A 166 -14.21 7.98 7.83
C GLY A 166 -13.60 8.93 8.86
N GLY A 167 -12.32 9.31 8.70
CA GLY A 167 -11.60 10.18 9.63
C GLY A 167 -11.17 9.48 10.92
N GLY A 168 -10.97 8.14 10.88
CA GLY A 168 -10.47 7.35 12.01
C GLY A 168 -9.12 7.88 12.51
N GLN A 169 -8.94 7.89 13.84
CA GLN A 169 -7.71 8.33 14.48
C GLN A 169 -6.54 7.38 14.13
N GLU A 170 -5.40 7.95 13.79
CA GLU A 170 -4.14 7.22 13.69
C GLU A 170 -3.78 6.68 15.09
N SER A 171 -3.84 5.37 15.27
CA SER A 171 -3.30 4.74 16.46
C SER A 171 -1.83 4.41 16.21
N HIS A 172 -0.94 5.17 16.81
CA HIS A 172 0.47 4.78 16.94
C HIS A 172 0.51 3.60 17.93
N SER A 173 0.50 2.38 17.44
CA SER A 173 0.77 1.22 18.27
C SER A 173 2.28 1.02 18.33
N ASP A 174 2.87 1.38 19.47
CA ASP A 174 4.18 0.87 19.88
C ASP A 174 4.10 -0.67 19.89
N ILE A 175 4.68 -1.29 18.88
CA ILE A 175 4.88 -2.74 18.87
C ILE A 175 6.13 -3.00 19.69
N GLY A 176 6.02 -2.80 21.00
CA GLY A 176 6.94 -3.33 22.00
C GLY A 176 6.62 -4.82 22.18
N GLY A 177 7.23 -5.67 21.34
CA GLY A 177 7.21 -7.11 21.57
C GLY A 177 8.02 -7.44 22.82
N THR A 178 7.36 -7.76 23.91
CA THR A 178 7.97 -8.51 25.00
C THR A 178 7.92 -9.99 24.63
N ASP A 179 9.06 -10.52 24.17
CA ASP A 179 9.38 -11.94 24.26
C ASP A 179 9.48 -12.34 25.75
N ASP A 180 8.39 -12.84 26.30
CA ASP A 180 8.40 -13.61 27.55
C ASP A 180 7.18 -14.53 27.53
N ASP A 181 7.35 -15.74 27.03
CA ASP A 181 6.57 -16.94 27.39
C ASP A 181 7.00 -18.16 26.54
N ILE A 182 8.28 -18.53 26.59
CA ILE A 182 8.73 -19.90 26.27
C ILE A 182 9.72 -20.36 27.34
N GLN A 183 9.23 -20.62 28.54
CA GLN A 183 9.90 -21.53 29.47
C GLN A 183 8.87 -22.13 30.44
N GLY A 184 8.56 -23.39 30.24
CA GLY A 184 7.84 -24.13 31.25
C GLY A 184 6.94 -25.24 30.73
N GLU A 185 7.50 -26.30 30.16
CA GLU A 185 6.90 -27.66 30.25
C GLU A 185 7.87 -28.69 29.64
N ASP A 186 8.93 -29.00 30.40
CA ASP A 186 9.62 -30.28 30.23
C ASP A 186 10.20 -30.77 31.56
N THR A 187 9.31 -31.23 32.45
CA THR A 187 9.69 -32.05 33.59
C THR A 187 8.50 -32.85 34.10
N ARG A 188 8.08 -33.87 33.36
CA ARG A 188 7.30 -35.03 33.92
C ARG A 188 7.21 -36.18 32.91
N ARG A 189 8.33 -36.84 32.64
CA ARG A 189 8.30 -38.20 32.09
C ARG A 189 9.57 -39.00 32.36
N LYS A 190 9.86 -39.22 33.64
CA LYS A 190 10.73 -40.30 34.05
C LYS A 190 10.29 -40.71 35.47
N GLU A 191 9.32 -41.56 35.55
CA GLU A 191 9.11 -42.52 36.62
C GLU A 191 7.86 -43.33 36.27
N ARG A 192 8.07 -44.45 35.61
CA ARG A 192 7.42 -45.74 35.76
C ARG A 192 7.91 -46.73 34.71
N GLN A 193 8.76 -47.63 35.22
CA GLN A 193 9.23 -48.91 34.69
C GLN A 193 10.29 -48.80 33.64
#